data_d55860a6bf5c3c3bba0c64796191a8fc
#
_entry.id   d55860a6bf5c3c3bba0c64796191a8fc
#
_cell.length_a   1.000
_cell.length_b   1.000
_cell.length_c   1.000
_cell.angle_alpha   90.00
_cell.angle_beta   90.00
_cell.angle_gamma   90.00
#
_symmetry.space_group_name_H-M   'P 1'
#
loop_
_entity.id
_entity.type
_entity.pdbx_description
1 polymer ?
#
loop_
_entity_poly.entity_id
_entity_poly.type
_entity_poly.pdbx_seq_one_letter_code
_entity_poly.pdbx_strand_id
1 'polypeptide(L)'
;MFHMSWIDRAVARENEILRIIKSFGKSKLEFILVGGYAVSALARQRFSVDCDVVIPKNLAKKFEELLRKEGYKVGQTKAGFDEAYGGEFASFRKKVGDLPVTIDLLIGSLVSRGTSASWSYQYIKENSVNATLITGKESLEVSVPEKELLVAFKIHAGREADLRDIVMLTHGLDLGKVRKHTQRGEMSKVREHIASELKSLNNPKVVLSLKGVYEIGGDTSESVSRAARLLENLTKST
;
A
#
# COMPACT_ATOMS: atom_id res chain seq x y z
N MET A 1 -19.62 -22.12 -22.75
CA MET A 1 -18.54 -21.53 -21.91
C MET A 1 -19.12 -20.35 -21.18
N PHE A 2 -19.45 -20.46 -19.90
CA PHE A 2 -19.96 -19.32 -19.12
C PHE A 2 -18.82 -18.30 -18.98
N HIS A 3 -18.97 -17.12 -19.58
CA HIS A 3 -18.05 -16.02 -19.35
C HIS A 3 -18.27 -15.51 -17.90
N MET A 4 -17.30 -15.73 -17.02
CA MET A 4 -17.28 -15.09 -15.70
C MET A 4 -17.38 -13.57 -15.87
N SER A 5 -18.23 -12.92 -15.08
CA SER A 5 -18.32 -11.47 -15.08
C SER A 5 -16.99 -10.83 -14.63
N TRP A 6 -16.79 -9.56 -14.92
CA TRP A 6 -15.62 -8.83 -14.43
C TRP A 6 -15.55 -8.84 -12.89
N ILE A 7 -16.69 -8.73 -12.23
CA ILE A 7 -16.80 -8.77 -10.76
C ILE A 7 -16.36 -10.14 -10.23
N ASP A 8 -16.84 -11.25 -10.80
CA ASP A 8 -16.44 -12.58 -10.35
C ASP A 8 -14.93 -12.81 -10.47
N ARG A 9 -14.32 -12.29 -11.52
CA ARG A 9 -12.87 -12.35 -11.73
C ARG A 9 -12.10 -11.54 -10.70
N ALA A 10 -12.55 -10.31 -10.38
CA ALA A 10 -11.96 -9.46 -9.36
C ALA A 10 -12.05 -10.11 -7.97
N VAL A 11 -13.20 -10.69 -7.63
CA VAL A 11 -13.41 -11.43 -6.38
C VAL A 11 -12.51 -12.68 -6.31
N ALA A 12 -12.38 -13.43 -7.39
CA ALA A 12 -11.50 -14.60 -7.43
C ALA A 12 -10.03 -14.22 -7.19
N ARG A 13 -9.57 -13.11 -7.76
CA ARG A 13 -8.23 -12.56 -7.51
C ARG A 13 -8.04 -12.15 -6.05
N GLU A 14 -8.97 -11.43 -5.48
CA GLU A 14 -8.94 -11.00 -4.07
C GLU A 14 -8.91 -12.21 -3.13
N ASN A 15 -9.75 -13.21 -3.36
CA ASN A 15 -9.76 -14.45 -2.59
C ASN A 15 -8.41 -15.19 -2.63
N GLU A 16 -7.74 -15.20 -3.77
CA GLU A 16 -6.39 -15.79 -3.89
C GLU A 16 -5.36 -15.00 -3.09
N ILE A 17 -5.40 -13.67 -3.12
CA ILE A 17 -4.49 -12.83 -2.32
C ILE A 17 -4.70 -13.10 -0.83
N LEU A 18 -5.94 -13.14 -0.36
CA LEU A 18 -6.25 -13.46 1.04
C LEU A 18 -5.79 -14.86 1.43
N ARG A 19 -5.97 -15.83 0.54
CA ARG A 19 -5.50 -17.20 0.76
C ARG A 19 -3.98 -17.22 0.97
N ILE A 20 -3.23 -16.43 0.20
CA ILE A 20 -1.77 -16.33 0.35
C ILE A 20 -1.38 -15.63 1.65
N ILE A 21 -2.03 -14.51 2.00
CA ILE A 21 -1.77 -13.82 3.28
C ILE A 21 -2.03 -14.79 4.46
N LYS A 22 -3.12 -15.58 4.41
CA LYS A 22 -3.38 -16.63 5.40
C LYS A 22 -2.30 -17.70 5.43
N SER A 23 -1.75 -18.09 4.28
CA SER A 23 -0.66 -19.07 4.20
C SER A 23 0.61 -18.56 4.86
N PHE A 24 0.93 -17.26 4.71
CA PHE A 24 2.03 -16.62 5.43
C PHE A 24 1.84 -16.71 6.95
N GLY A 25 0.65 -16.36 7.45
CA GLY A 25 0.33 -16.45 8.88
C GLY A 25 0.38 -17.89 9.41
N LYS A 26 -0.19 -18.86 8.70
CA LYS A 26 -0.12 -20.30 9.08
C LYS A 26 1.31 -20.82 9.14
N SER A 27 2.19 -20.32 8.27
CA SER A 27 3.62 -20.66 8.25
C SER A 27 4.44 -19.86 9.26
N LYS A 28 3.79 -19.04 10.10
CA LYS A 28 4.43 -18.15 11.09
C LYS A 28 5.50 -17.25 10.48
N LEU A 29 5.30 -16.84 9.23
CA LEU A 29 6.17 -15.90 8.54
C LEU A 29 5.80 -14.48 8.97
N GLU A 30 6.78 -13.74 9.45
CA GLU A 30 6.61 -12.36 9.87
C GLU A 30 6.64 -11.43 8.66
N PHE A 31 5.59 -10.62 8.49
CA PHE A 31 5.46 -9.65 7.41
C PHE A 31 4.60 -8.45 7.83
N ILE A 32 4.72 -7.36 7.10
CA ILE A 32 3.88 -6.17 7.26
C ILE A 32 3.22 -5.91 5.91
N LEU A 33 1.90 -5.93 5.89
CA LEU A 33 1.11 -5.65 4.70
C LEU A 33 1.12 -4.14 4.43
N VAL A 34 1.43 -3.74 3.20
CA VAL A 34 1.49 -2.33 2.79
C VAL A 34 0.61 -2.11 1.54
N GLY A 35 0.73 -0.97 0.88
CA GLY A 35 -0.01 -0.70 -0.34
C GLY A 35 -1.52 -0.64 -0.16
N GLY A 36 -2.27 -1.10 -1.15
CA GLY A 36 -3.72 -0.99 -1.20
C GLY A 36 -4.45 -1.79 -0.13
N TYR A 37 -3.95 -2.96 0.22
CA TYR A 37 -4.55 -3.80 1.26
C TYR A 37 -4.37 -3.24 2.67
N ALA A 38 -3.25 -2.54 2.94
CA ALA A 38 -3.08 -1.81 4.20
C ALA A 38 -4.07 -0.65 4.31
N VAL A 39 -4.32 0.08 3.21
CA VAL A 39 -5.36 1.13 3.17
C VAL A 39 -6.74 0.52 3.45
N SER A 40 -7.06 -0.63 2.84
CA SER A 40 -8.32 -1.33 3.07
C SER A 40 -8.52 -1.77 4.51
N ALA A 41 -7.45 -2.17 5.21
CA ALA A 41 -7.50 -2.55 6.62
C ALA A 41 -7.68 -1.35 7.58
N LEU A 42 -7.19 -0.15 7.21
CA LEU A 42 -7.16 1.03 8.08
C LEU A 42 -8.26 2.06 7.78
N ALA A 43 -8.88 2.01 6.60
CA ALA A 43 -9.88 2.98 6.19
C ALA A 43 -11.08 2.30 5.55
N ARG A 44 -11.20 2.29 4.25
CA ARG A 44 -12.32 1.68 3.53
C ARG A 44 -11.82 0.68 2.51
N GLN A 45 -12.48 -0.46 2.43
CA GLN A 45 -12.17 -1.52 1.47
C GLN A 45 -12.21 -0.99 0.02
N ARG A 46 -11.23 -1.39 -0.74
CA ARG A 46 -11.18 -1.26 -2.19
C ARG A 46 -10.44 -2.43 -2.82
N PHE A 47 -10.75 -2.75 -4.04
CA PHE A 47 -9.98 -3.74 -4.79
C PHE A 47 -8.53 -3.26 -5.03
N SER A 48 -7.58 -4.16 -4.83
CA SER A 48 -6.19 -3.97 -5.24
C SER A 48 -5.75 -5.09 -6.17
N VAL A 49 -4.92 -4.75 -7.15
CA VAL A 49 -4.40 -5.71 -8.13
C VAL A 49 -3.24 -6.51 -7.56
N ASP A 50 -2.40 -5.82 -6.80
CA ASP A 50 -1.15 -6.34 -6.25
C ASP A 50 -1.23 -6.37 -4.72
N CYS A 51 -0.55 -7.35 -4.12
CA CYS A 51 -0.35 -7.46 -2.69
C CYS A 51 1.11 -7.17 -2.37
N ASP A 52 1.36 -6.04 -1.72
CA ASP A 52 2.68 -5.59 -1.31
C ASP A 52 2.93 -5.98 0.15
N VAL A 53 4.03 -6.67 0.45
CA VAL A 53 4.43 -7.02 1.81
C VAL A 53 5.89 -6.66 2.07
N VAL A 54 6.16 -6.01 3.19
CA VAL A 54 7.53 -5.78 3.67
C VAL A 54 7.92 -6.93 4.58
N ILE A 55 9.07 -7.54 4.31
CA ILE A 55 9.56 -8.72 5.00
C ILE A 55 11.00 -8.54 5.49
N PRO A 56 11.42 -9.21 6.58
CA PRO A 56 12.82 -9.19 6.99
C PRO A 56 13.68 -10.04 6.04
N LYS A 57 14.93 -9.61 5.80
CA LYS A 57 15.85 -10.27 4.85
C LYS A 57 16.07 -11.76 5.13
N ASN A 58 16.20 -12.13 6.39
CA ASN A 58 16.44 -13.51 6.82
C ASN A 58 15.29 -14.48 6.53
N LEU A 59 14.08 -13.96 6.21
CA LEU A 59 12.92 -14.78 5.85
C LEU A 59 12.67 -14.83 4.34
N ALA A 60 13.39 -14.07 3.52
CA ALA A 60 13.15 -13.97 2.07
C ALA A 60 13.04 -15.32 1.37
N LYS A 61 13.99 -16.24 1.62
CA LYS A 61 13.97 -17.61 1.05
C LYS A 61 12.70 -18.39 1.43
N LYS A 62 12.25 -18.28 2.69
CA LYS A 62 11.04 -18.99 3.15
C LYS A 62 9.79 -18.47 2.46
N PHE A 63 9.68 -17.16 2.24
CA PHE A 63 8.59 -16.57 1.45
C PHE A 63 8.62 -17.04 0.00
N GLU A 64 9.80 -17.04 -0.62
CA GLU A 64 9.98 -17.50 -1.99
C GLU A 64 9.60 -18.99 -2.15
N GLU A 65 10.07 -19.86 -1.26
CA GLU A 65 9.75 -21.29 -1.25
C GLU A 65 8.25 -21.53 -1.09
N LEU A 66 7.60 -20.80 -0.16
CA LEU A 66 6.16 -20.90 0.03
C LEU A 66 5.40 -20.45 -1.22
N LEU A 67 5.74 -19.29 -1.80
CA LEU A 67 5.08 -18.77 -2.99
C LEU A 67 5.25 -19.73 -4.19
N ARG A 68 6.43 -20.31 -4.38
CA ARG A 68 6.67 -21.35 -5.42
C ARG A 68 5.81 -22.58 -5.18
N LYS A 69 5.70 -23.06 -3.92
CA LYS A 69 4.84 -24.20 -3.56
C LYS A 69 3.37 -23.90 -3.84
N GLU A 70 2.94 -22.65 -3.64
CA GLU A 70 1.59 -22.16 -3.93
C GLU A 70 1.33 -21.88 -5.42
N GLY A 71 2.29 -22.19 -6.29
CA GLY A 71 2.18 -22.10 -7.74
C GLY A 71 2.51 -20.72 -8.33
N TYR A 72 3.11 -19.83 -7.54
CA TYR A 72 3.59 -18.55 -8.05
C TYR A 72 4.93 -18.71 -8.75
N LYS A 73 5.12 -17.97 -9.85
CA LYS A 73 6.38 -17.88 -10.57
C LYS A 73 7.05 -16.53 -10.29
N VAL A 74 8.38 -16.53 -10.20
CA VAL A 74 9.15 -15.29 -10.10
C VAL A 74 8.91 -14.46 -11.36
N GLY A 75 8.53 -13.20 -11.16
CA GLY A 75 8.40 -12.22 -12.23
C GLY A 75 9.66 -11.37 -12.33
N GLN A 76 9.82 -10.40 -11.48
CA GLN A 76 10.94 -9.46 -11.46
C GLN A 76 11.66 -9.49 -10.11
N THR A 77 12.99 -9.43 -10.15
CA THR A 77 13.82 -9.22 -8.96
C THR A 77 14.69 -7.99 -9.17
N LYS A 78 14.96 -7.24 -8.10
CA LYS A 78 15.86 -6.08 -8.10
C LYS A 78 16.62 -6.02 -6.79
N ALA A 79 17.91 -5.70 -6.88
CA ALA A 79 18.79 -5.44 -5.74
C ALA A 79 19.65 -4.22 -6.05
N GLY A 80 20.37 -3.67 -5.06
CA GLY A 80 21.32 -2.58 -5.24
C GLY A 80 20.69 -1.21 -5.50
N PHE A 81 19.38 -1.02 -5.26
CA PHE A 81 18.69 0.26 -5.43
C PHE A 81 18.46 1.02 -4.12
N ASP A 82 18.67 0.38 -2.99
CA ASP A 82 18.54 0.94 -1.65
C ASP A 82 19.91 1.03 -0.98
N GLU A 83 20.56 2.17 -1.12
CA GLU A 83 21.89 2.42 -0.54
C GLU A 83 21.83 2.50 1.00
N ALA A 84 20.68 2.92 1.56
CA ALA A 84 20.55 3.15 2.99
C ALA A 84 20.46 1.84 3.80
N TYR A 85 19.68 0.86 3.32
CA TYR A 85 19.40 -0.38 4.05
C TYR A 85 19.66 -1.65 3.24
N GLY A 86 20.11 -1.50 1.98
CA GLY A 86 20.39 -2.60 1.07
C GLY A 86 19.13 -3.44 0.78
N GLY A 87 17.98 -2.80 0.67
CA GLY A 87 16.71 -3.44 0.38
C GLY A 87 16.71 -4.11 -0.99
N GLU A 88 15.90 -5.16 -1.10
CA GLU A 88 15.70 -5.92 -2.33
C GLU A 88 14.21 -6.01 -2.66
N PHE A 89 13.90 -6.32 -3.91
CA PHE A 89 12.54 -6.49 -4.40
C PHE A 89 12.40 -7.78 -5.18
N ALA A 90 11.32 -8.52 -4.92
CA ALA A 90 10.96 -9.70 -5.71
C ALA A 90 9.45 -9.74 -5.95
N SER A 91 9.05 -9.80 -7.21
CA SER A 91 7.65 -9.94 -7.62
C SER A 91 7.35 -11.39 -7.99
N PHE A 92 6.23 -11.90 -7.50
CA PHE A 92 5.74 -13.24 -7.77
C PHE A 92 4.37 -13.18 -8.42
N ARG A 93 4.14 -13.97 -9.46
CA ARG A 93 2.91 -13.93 -10.25
C ARG A 93 2.31 -15.31 -10.43
N LYS A 94 0.96 -15.34 -10.37
CA LYS A 94 0.13 -16.51 -10.67
C LYS A 94 -1.10 -16.05 -11.43
N LYS A 95 -1.64 -16.89 -12.31
CA LYS A 95 -2.94 -16.64 -12.94
C LYS A 95 -4.04 -17.33 -12.15
N VAL A 96 -5.13 -16.60 -11.92
CA VAL A 96 -6.39 -17.11 -11.37
C VAL A 96 -7.46 -16.83 -12.40
N GLY A 97 -7.93 -17.89 -13.06
CA GLY A 97 -8.64 -17.73 -14.34
C GLY A 97 -7.73 -17.07 -15.38
N ASP A 98 -8.17 -15.94 -15.92
CA ASP A 98 -7.42 -15.13 -16.89
C ASP A 98 -6.74 -13.90 -16.26
N LEU A 99 -6.97 -13.63 -14.97
CA LEU A 99 -6.38 -12.47 -14.29
C LEU A 99 -5.03 -12.82 -13.61
N PRO A 100 -4.02 -11.94 -13.72
CA PRO A 100 -2.81 -12.07 -12.93
C PRO A 100 -3.09 -11.72 -11.46
N VAL A 101 -2.47 -12.47 -10.56
CA VAL A 101 -2.32 -12.16 -9.14
C VAL A 101 -0.84 -11.92 -8.90
N THR A 102 -0.50 -10.77 -8.32
CA THR A 102 0.87 -10.38 -8.03
C THR A 102 1.07 -10.26 -6.52
N ILE A 103 2.16 -10.85 -6.02
CA ILE A 103 2.65 -10.68 -4.65
C ILE A 103 4.03 -10.05 -4.75
N ASP A 104 4.18 -8.86 -4.20
CA ASP A 104 5.41 -8.08 -4.22
C ASP A 104 6.08 -8.12 -2.84
N LEU A 105 7.27 -8.71 -2.79
CA LEU A 105 8.09 -8.75 -1.59
C LEU A 105 9.06 -7.58 -1.58
N LEU A 106 8.91 -6.70 -0.59
CA LEU A 106 9.83 -5.61 -0.27
C LEU A 106 10.74 -6.11 0.85
N ILE A 107 11.96 -6.53 0.50
CA ILE A 107 12.83 -7.32 1.36
C ILE A 107 13.78 -6.40 2.12
N GLY A 108 13.64 -6.32 3.44
CA GLY A 108 14.49 -5.54 4.34
C GLY A 108 14.18 -4.05 4.44
N SER A 109 13.52 -3.46 3.45
CA SER A 109 13.11 -2.06 3.44
C SER A 109 12.01 -1.78 2.42
N LEU A 110 11.35 -0.61 2.55
CA LEU A 110 10.49 -0.01 1.52
C LEU A 110 11.18 1.23 0.99
N VAL A 111 11.28 1.36 -0.32
CA VAL A 111 11.91 2.51 -0.99
C VAL A 111 10.96 3.19 -1.94
N SER A 112 10.85 4.51 -1.84
CA SER A 112 10.22 5.35 -2.86
C SER A 112 11.28 5.82 -3.85
N ARG A 113 11.21 5.33 -5.09
CA ARG A 113 12.18 5.70 -6.14
C ARG A 113 12.05 7.16 -6.58
N GLY A 114 10.84 7.72 -6.48
CA GLY A 114 10.58 9.11 -6.89
C GLY A 114 11.30 10.12 -6.04
N THR A 115 11.48 9.82 -4.75
CA THR A 115 12.05 10.74 -3.75
C THR A 115 13.30 10.20 -3.07
N SER A 116 13.80 9.02 -3.46
CA SER A 116 14.93 8.32 -2.83
C SER A 116 14.75 8.08 -1.31
N ALA A 117 13.51 8.15 -0.83
CA ALA A 117 13.20 7.88 0.57
C ALA A 117 13.20 6.38 0.84
N SER A 118 13.76 5.97 1.99
CA SER A 118 13.80 4.57 2.41
C SER A 118 13.42 4.42 3.89
N TRP A 119 12.72 3.33 4.21
CA TRP A 119 12.35 2.92 5.56
C TRP A 119 12.73 1.47 5.76
N SER A 120 13.57 1.19 6.77
CA SER A 120 13.97 -0.19 7.08
C SER A 120 12.77 -1.01 7.56
N TYR A 121 12.83 -2.33 7.38
CA TYR A 121 11.84 -3.26 7.94
C TYR A 121 11.59 -3.01 9.44
N GLN A 122 12.67 -2.81 10.21
CA GLN A 122 12.57 -2.58 11.66
C GLN A 122 11.81 -1.28 11.98
N TYR A 123 12.11 -0.19 11.26
CA TYR A 123 11.38 1.07 11.43
C TYR A 123 9.88 0.92 11.11
N ILE A 124 9.56 0.22 10.02
CA ILE A 124 8.18 -0.03 9.63
C ILE A 124 7.48 -0.88 10.70
N LYS A 125 8.14 -1.91 11.21
CA LYS A 125 7.62 -2.79 12.27
C LYS A 125 7.31 -2.03 13.57
N GLU A 126 8.21 -1.16 14.00
CA GLU A 126 8.05 -0.33 15.21
C GLU A 126 6.91 0.70 15.08
N ASN A 127 6.56 1.07 13.86
CA ASN A 127 5.46 1.99 13.55
C ASN A 127 4.30 1.27 12.82
N SER A 128 4.05 0.02 13.22
CA SER A 128 2.93 -0.79 12.71
C SER A 128 1.91 -1.09 13.80
N VAL A 129 0.70 -1.35 13.37
CA VAL A 129 -0.44 -1.74 14.21
C VAL A 129 -1.09 -3.01 13.67
N ASN A 130 -1.78 -3.74 14.54
CA ASN A 130 -2.65 -4.83 14.09
C ASN A 130 -3.99 -4.23 13.61
N ALA A 131 -4.45 -4.68 12.47
CA ALA A 131 -5.71 -4.26 11.88
C ALA A 131 -6.45 -5.45 11.28
N THR A 132 -7.77 -5.34 11.16
CA THR A 132 -8.60 -6.37 10.56
C THR A 132 -8.84 -6.04 9.08
N LEU A 133 -8.29 -6.86 8.20
CA LEU A 133 -8.62 -6.81 6.77
C LEU A 133 -9.93 -7.58 6.54
N ILE A 134 -10.96 -6.88 6.13
CA ILE A 134 -12.28 -7.46 5.81
C ILE A 134 -12.40 -7.53 4.30
N THR A 135 -12.75 -8.69 3.75
CA THR A 135 -13.01 -8.86 2.33
C THR A 135 -14.16 -9.85 2.13
N GLY A 136 -15.23 -9.38 1.53
CA GLY A 136 -16.43 -10.20 1.35
C GLY A 136 -16.96 -10.76 2.69
N LYS A 137 -16.87 -12.09 2.87
CA LYS A 137 -17.33 -12.78 4.09
C LYS A 137 -16.20 -13.13 5.07
N GLU A 138 -14.96 -12.80 4.74
CA GLU A 138 -13.80 -13.20 5.54
C GLU A 138 -13.15 -12.00 6.22
N SER A 139 -12.59 -12.23 7.40
CA SER A 139 -11.77 -11.28 8.13
C SER A 139 -10.42 -11.90 8.48
N LEU A 140 -9.37 -11.09 8.44
CA LEU A 140 -8.01 -11.54 8.70
C LEU A 140 -7.25 -10.47 9.49
N GLU A 141 -6.70 -10.85 10.63
CA GLU A 141 -5.78 -9.98 11.38
C GLU A 141 -4.44 -9.90 10.67
N VAL A 142 -3.99 -8.68 10.42
CA VAL A 142 -2.74 -8.38 9.72
C VAL A 142 -1.98 -7.26 10.42
N SER A 143 -0.64 -7.29 10.34
CA SER A 143 0.18 -6.16 10.71
C SER A 143 0.27 -5.20 9.52
N VAL A 144 0.00 -3.91 9.75
CA VAL A 144 0.07 -2.83 8.76
C VAL A 144 0.78 -1.62 9.36
N PRO A 145 1.42 -0.75 8.57
CA PRO A 145 1.93 0.52 9.07
C PRO A 145 0.81 1.33 9.74
N GLU A 146 1.11 2.09 10.79
CA GLU A 146 0.14 3.08 11.29
C GLU A 146 -0.27 4.04 10.16
N LYS A 147 -1.44 4.67 10.29
CA LYS A 147 -1.99 5.53 9.22
C LYS A 147 -1.00 6.61 8.77
N GLU A 148 -0.31 7.21 9.71
CA GLU A 148 0.64 8.29 9.51
C GLU A 148 1.83 7.86 8.64
N LEU A 149 2.37 6.68 8.90
CA LEU A 149 3.46 6.10 8.10
C LEU A 149 2.95 5.69 6.71
N LEU A 150 1.74 5.12 6.63
CA LEU A 150 1.15 4.75 5.35
C LEU A 150 0.87 5.98 4.48
N VAL A 151 0.40 7.09 5.07
CA VAL A 151 0.24 8.38 4.38
C VAL A 151 1.59 8.90 3.87
N ALA A 152 2.65 8.82 4.67
CA ALA A 152 3.98 9.21 4.23
C ALA A 152 4.44 8.38 3.01
N PHE A 153 4.23 7.06 3.00
CA PHE A 153 4.53 6.23 1.82
C PHE A 153 3.78 6.70 0.58
N LYS A 154 2.51 7.09 0.73
CA LYS A 154 1.66 7.56 -0.36
C LYS A 154 2.12 8.90 -0.92
N ILE A 155 2.46 9.87 -0.06
CA ILE A 155 3.04 11.16 -0.45
C ILE A 155 4.34 10.96 -1.25
N HIS A 156 5.22 10.08 -0.77
CA HIS A 156 6.48 9.78 -1.46
C HIS A 156 6.28 9.05 -2.78
N ALA A 157 5.23 8.26 -2.93
CA ALA A 157 4.90 7.60 -4.19
C ALA A 157 4.33 8.57 -5.23
N GLY A 158 3.54 9.58 -4.81
CA GLY A 158 3.09 10.73 -5.61
C GLY A 158 2.21 10.39 -6.81
N ARG A 159 1.54 9.22 -6.84
CA ARG A 159 0.68 8.80 -7.95
C ARG A 159 -0.76 9.26 -7.69
N GLU A 160 -1.54 9.48 -8.73
CA GLU A 160 -2.98 9.84 -8.61
C GLU A 160 -3.77 8.81 -7.77
N ALA A 161 -3.44 7.53 -7.89
CA ALA A 161 -4.05 6.48 -7.07
C ALA A 161 -3.74 6.67 -5.57
N ASP A 162 -2.53 7.13 -5.23
CA ASP A 162 -2.09 7.34 -3.85
C ASP A 162 -2.80 8.54 -3.21
N LEU A 163 -3.11 9.59 -3.99
CA LEU A 163 -3.90 10.72 -3.50
C LEU A 163 -5.30 10.29 -3.01
N ARG A 164 -5.96 9.37 -3.71
CA ARG A 164 -7.25 8.81 -3.25
C ARG A 164 -7.11 8.07 -1.92
N ASP A 165 -6.03 7.32 -1.76
CA ASP A 165 -5.72 6.61 -0.54
C ASP A 165 -5.44 7.60 0.62
N ILE A 166 -4.68 8.68 0.36
CA ILE A 166 -4.44 9.76 1.33
C ILE A 166 -5.77 10.35 1.81
N VAL A 167 -6.67 10.71 0.90
CA VAL A 167 -7.99 11.28 1.26
C VAL A 167 -8.74 10.35 2.23
N MET A 168 -8.71 9.04 2.00
CA MET A 168 -9.40 8.06 2.85
C MET A 168 -8.74 7.85 4.21
N LEU A 169 -7.43 8.05 4.31
CA LEU A 169 -6.66 7.85 5.55
C LEU A 169 -6.68 9.08 6.48
N THR A 170 -7.15 10.26 6.04
CA THR A 170 -6.99 11.54 6.77
C THR A 170 -7.71 11.64 8.09
N HIS A 171 -8.67 10.75 8.40
CA HIS A 171 -9.42 10.84 9.66
C HIS A 171 -8.56 10.44 10.87
N GLY A 172 -8.44 11.35 11.84
CA GLY A 172 -7.77 11.09 13.11
C GLY A 172 -6.23 10.98 13.02
N LEU A 173 -5.59 11.61 12.01
CA LEU A 173 -4.14 11.61 11.87
C LEU A 173 -3.45 12.55 12.87
N ASP A 174 -2.31 12.11 13.39
CA ASP A 174 -1.33 12.95 14.08
C ASP A 174 -0.39 13.60 13.04
N LEU A 175 -0.54 14.91 12.83
CA LEU A 175 0.27 15.67 11.88
C LEU A 175 1.78 15.62 12.19
N GLY A 176 2.15 15.60 13.49
CA GLY A 176 3.54 15.50 13.91
C GLY A 176 4.17 14.18 13.47
N LYS A 177 3.45 13.07 13.63
CA LYS A 177 3.88 11.76 13.15
C LYS A 177 3.97 11.70 11.63
N VAL A 178 2.95 12.20 10.90
CA VAL A 178 3.01 12.26 9.43
C VAL A 178 4.26 13.00 8.98
N ARG A 179 4.52 14.17 9.57
CA ARG A 179 5.72 14.97 9.27
C ARG A 179 7.00 14.19 9.53
N LYS A 180 7.15 13.57 10.71
CA LYS A 180 8.30 12.75 11.08
C LYS A 180 8.56 11.63 10.05
N HIS A 181 7.50 10.96 9.60
CA HIS A 181 7.61 9.89 8.62
C HIS A 181 7.91 10.38 7.20
N THR A 182 7.43 11.57 6.84
CA THR A 182 7.62 12.18 5.51
C THR A 182 9.00 12.83 5.35
N GLN A 183 9.67 13.25 6.42
CA GLN A 183 10.98 13.90 6.36
C GLN A 183 12.10 12.91 6.03
N ARG A 184 12.11 12.39 4.77
CA ARG A 184 13.09 11.43 4.25
C ARG A 184 13.37 11.66 2.78
N GLY A 185 14.54 11.21 2.32
CA GLY A 185 14.92 11.31 0.91
C GLY A 185 15.06 12.75 0.40
N GLU A 186 14.77 12.96 -0.87
CA GLU A 186 14.89 14.25 -1.54
C GLU A 186 13.67 15.14 -1.28
N MET A 187 13.76 16.03 -0.29
CA MET A 187 12.65 16.87 0.15
C MET A 187 12.14 17.84 -0.93
N SER A 188 12.97 18.25 -1.89
CA SER A 188 12.50 19.02 -3.06
C SER A 188 11.46 18.25 -3.87
N LYS A 189 11.69 16.98 -4.13
CA LYS A 189 10.74 16.11 -4.84
C LYS A 189 9.50 15.82 -4.01
N VAL A 190 9.63 15.69 -2.70
CA VAL A 190 8.47 15.55 -1.80
C VAL A 190 7.57 16.78 -1.90
N ARG A 191 8.16 18.01 -1.91
CA ARG A 191 7.40 19.26 -2.12
C ARG A 191 6.72 19.31 -3.47
N GLU A 192 7.37 18.85 -4.53
CA GLU A 192 6.78 18.74 -5.87
C GLU A 192 5.56 17.79 -5.88
N HIS A 193 5.69 16.62 -5.24
CA HIS A 193 4.58 15.67 -5.10
C HIS A 193 3.41 16.30 -4.33
N ILE A 194 3.65 16.92 -3.18
CA ILE A 194 2.62 17.59 -2.37
C ILE A 194 1.93 18.71 -3.19
N ALA A 195 2.69 19.53 -3.92
CA ALA A 195 2.12 20.59 -4.75
C ALA A 195 1.25 20.01 -5.89
N SER A 196 1.68 18.93 -6.52
CA SER A 196 0.91 18.22 -7.53
C SER A 196 -0.38 17.62 -6.98
N GLU A 197 -0.32 17.00 -5.80
CA GLU A 197 -1.46 16.42 -5.10
C GLU A 197 -2.48 17.48 -4.70
N LEU A 198 -2.05 18.63 -4.14
CA LEU A 198 -2.91 19.77 -3.83
C LEU A 198 -3.63 20.29 -5.08
N LYS A 199 -2.92 20.43 -6.20
CA LYS A 199 -3.53 20.83 -7.47
C LYS A 199 -4.58 19.81 -7.94
N SER A 200 -4.28 18.52 -7.77
CA SER A 200 -5.14 17.42 -8.19
C SER A 200 -6.43 17.32 -7.35
N LEU A 201 -6.40 17.68 -6.07
CA LEU A 201 -7.61 17.70 -5.20
C LEU A 201 -8.70 18.65 -5.72
N ASN A 202 -8.32 19.68 -6.46
CA ASN A 202 -9.27 20.62 -7.09
C ASN A 202 -9.88 20.08 -8.40
N ASN A 203 -9.44 18.92 -8.89
CA ASN A 203 -9.93 18.32 -10.11
C ASN A 203 -11.18 17.45 -9.83
N PRO A 204 -12.36 17.78 -10.40
CA PRO A 204 -13.59 16.99 -10.22
C PRO A 204 -13.43 15.50 -10.60
N LYS A 205 -12.54 15.17 -11.55
CA LYS A 205 -12.27 13.79 -11.96
C LYS A 205 -11.65 12.96 -10.83
N VAL A 206 -10.83 13.57 -9.97
CA VAL A 206 -10.25 12.90 -8.80
C VAL A 206 -11.33 12.55 -7.79
N VAL A 207 -12.26 13.47 -7.52
CA VAL A 207 -13.40 13.24 -6.63
C VAL A 207 -14.33 12.14 -7.17
N LEU A 208 -14.61 12.14 -8.47
CA LEU A 208 -15.40 11.07 -9.12
C LEU A 208 -14.69 9.73 -9.04
N SER A 209 -13.37 9.70 -9.29
CA SER A 209 -12.55 8.49 -9.20
C SER A 209 -12.50 7.97 -7.75
N LEU A 210 -12.39 8.85 -6.76
CA LEU A 210 -12.47 8.50 -5.33
C LEU A 210 -13.80 7.79 -5.01
N LYS A 211 -14.93 8.39 -5.43
CA LYS A 211 -16.25 7.79 -5.22
C LYS A 211 -16.39 6.42 -5.87
N GLY A 212 -15.90 6.25 -7.09
CA GLY A 212 -15.95 4.97 -7.81
C GLY A 212 -15.07 3.89 -7.17
N VAL A 213 -13.84 4.22 -6.83
CA VAL A 213 -12.87 3.25 -6.25
C VAL A 213 -13.30 2.76 -4.88
N TYR A 214 -13.86 3.64 -4.06
CA TYR A 214 -14.28 3.33 -2.69
C TYR A 214 -15.80 3.13 -2.53
N GLU A 215 -16.54 3.09 -3.63
CA GLU A 215 -18.01 2.91 -3.63
C GLU A 215 -18.72 3.87 -2.66
N ILE A 216 -18.35 5.17 -2.70
CA ILE A 216 -18.91 6.19 -1.81
C ILE A 216 -20.12 6.83 -2.46
N GLY A 217 -21.33 6.53 -1.96
CA GLY A 217 -22.59 7.14 -2.42
C GLY A 217 -22.85 8.55 -1.90
N GLY A 218 -22.10 8.98 -0.86
CA GLY A 218 -22.30 10.24 -0.17
C GLY A 218 -21.36 11.39 -0.57
N ASP A 219 -21.36 12.43 0.24
CA ASP A 219 -20.45 13.58 0.10
C ASP A 219 -19.05 13.22 0.59
N THR A 220 -18.04 13.63 -0.16
CA THR A 220 -16.62 13.44 0.14
C THR A 220 -15.88 14.75 0.45
N SER A 221 -16.59 15.88 0.44
CA SER A 221 -16.00 17.22 0.56
C SER A 221 -15.18 17.40 1.86
N GLU A 222 -15.66 16.86 2.97
CA GLU A 222 -14.95 16.91 4.24
C GLU A 222 -13.63 16.12 4.21
N SER A 223 -13.62 14.92 3.63
CA SER A 223 -12.40 14.10 3.50
C SER A 223 -11.39 14.77 2.57
N VAL A 224 -11.84 15.33 1.45
CA VAL A 224 -11.01 16.11 0.53
C VAL A 224 -10.44 17.34 1.22
N SER A 225 -11.26 18.08 1.99
CA SER A 225 -10.82 19.25 2.76
C SER A 225 -9.79 18.90 3.84
N ARG A 226 -9.94 17.74 4.50
CA ARG A 226 -8.93 17.24 5.46
C ARG A 226 -7.62 16.93 4.76
N ALA A 227 -7.67 16.29 3.60
CA ALA A 227 -6.47 16.00 2.81
C ALA A 227 -5.76 17.27 2.33
N ALA A 228 -6.50 18.26 1.86
CA ALA A 228 -5.94 19.56 1.49
C ALA A 228 -5.21 20.23 2.68
N ARG A 229 -5.87 20.32 3.83
CA ARG A 229 -5.25 20.89 5.05
C ARG A 229 -4.01 20.12 5.50
N LEU A 230 -4.01 18.79 5.41
CA LEU A 230 -2.85 17.97 5.72
C LEU A 230 -1.67 18.35 4.82
N LEU A 231 -1.87 18.34 3.51
CA LEU A 231 -0.82 18.62 2.51
C LEU A 231 -0.31 20.08 2.62
N GLU A 232 -1.19 21.06 2.82
CA GLU A 232 -0.80 22.46 3.08
C GLU A 232 0.07 22.61 4.33
N ASN A 233 -0.28 21.93 5.41
CA ASN A 233 0.51 21.95 6.64
C ASN A 233 1.88 21.30 6.49
N LEU A 234 2.00 20.27 5.66
CA LEU A 234 3.28 19.65 5.33
C LEU A 234 4.17 20.59 4.49
N THR A 235 3.58 21.33 3.54
CA THR A 235 4.33 22.30 2.70
C THR A 235 4.99 23.41 3.54
N LYS A 236 4.34 23.87 4.61
CA LYS A 236 4.87 24.95 5.50
C LYS A 236 6.03 24.50 6.37
N SER A 237 6.34 23.23 6.44
CA SER A 237 7.26 22.64 7.41
C SER A 237 8.38 21.81 6.78
N THR A 238 8.39 21.71 5.47
CA THR A 238 9.40 21.08 4.63
C THR A 238 10.10 22.13 3.79
#